data_4deeb50e1d4cda062cc8a7b2b709f19a
#
_entry.id   4deeb50e1d4cda062cc8a7b2b709f19a
#
_cell.length_a   1.000
_cell.length_b   1.000
_cell.length_c   1.000
_cell.angle_alpha   90.00
_cell.angle_beta   90.00
_cell.angle_gamma   90.00
#
_symmetry.space_group_name_H-M   'P 1'
#
loop_
_entity.id
_entity.type
_entity.pdbx_description
1 polymer ?
#
loop_
_entity_poly.entity_id
_entity_poly.type
_entity_poly.pdbx_seq_one_letter_code
_entity_poly.pdbx_strand_id
1 'polypeptide(L)'
;MQRVLFLAALLHDVAKYRTTVINEQGRISQPGHSKKGALDARIVLWELGLPFAEREAVCSLIAVHQVPFFAFEDNRHGHTPQWLCHSLSWQTNIRLLCALAEADMHGRVCADKSQALDNIALLRELAREESCEQTPKVFANEHTRLRYFQGHEVYPDFALQMPQGSRVTLMCGLPASGKNTWVAQHAAGVPVLSYDDTRQRLGLKYGANEGLVAHTVLEEVKAHLRAKQDFVWNATHLSAQMRQKNLATCFAYDAHVRMVYVEADKATLLKRDSSLSNAKLLQMLKHWEMPTKLEAHQLTMLGDAGQFMD
;
A
#
# COMPACT_ATOMS: atom_id res chain seq x y z
N MET A 1 0.43 5.58 -20.90
CA MET A 1 0.93 4.19 -20.87
C MET A 1 2.40 4.07 -21.23
N GLN A 2 2.88 4.53 -22.39
CA GLN A 2 4.31 4.42 -22.80
C GLN A 2 5.27 5.07 -21.79
N ARG A 3 4.97 6.28 -21.28
CA ARG A 3 5.80 6.97 -20.30
C ARG A 3 5.90 6.20 -18.96
N VAL A 4 4.80 5.64 -18.48
CA VAL A 4 4.80 4.82 -17.25
C VAL A 4 5.70 3.60 -17.42
N LEU A 5 5.55 2.87 -18.53
CA LEU A 5 6.38 1.69 -18.80
C LEU A 5 7.87 2.05 -18.95
N PHE A 6 8.17 3.16 -19.63
CA PHE A 6 9.56 3.65 -19.77
C PHE A 6 10.18 4.00 -18.42
N LEU A 7 9.47 4.76 -17.58
CA LEU A 7 9.95 5.11 -16.23
C LEU A 7 10.10 3.89 -15.32
N ALA A 8 9.16 2.95 -15.41
CA ALA A 8 9.26 1.69 -14.68
C ALA A 8 10.47 0.87 -15.13
N ALA A 9 10.71 0.75 -16.43
CA ALA A 9 11.88 0.06 -16.97
C ALA A 9 13.21 0.74 -16.58
N LEU A 10 13.24 2.07 -16.54
CA LEU A 10 14.42 2.83 -16.11
C LEU A 10 14.74 2.62 -14.62
N LEU A 11 13.72 2.53 -13.77
CA LEU A 11 13.86 2.56 -12.31
C LEU A 11 13.67 1.20 -11.61
N HIS A 12 13.25 0.12 -12.31
CA HIS A 12 12.89 -1.15 -11.67
C HIS A 12 13.99 -1.74 -10.80
N ASP A 13 15.22 -1.50 -11.17
CA ASP A 13 16.41 -2.04 -10.52
C ASP A 13 17.17 -1.00 -9.66
N VAL A 14 16.64 0.19 -9.44
CA VAL A 14 17.31 1.30 -8.75
C VAL A 14 17.83 0.93 -7.36
N ALA A 15 17.19 -0.01 -6.65
CA ALA A 15 17.63 -0.44 -5.33
C ALA A 15 18.63 -1.60 -5.33
N LYS A 16 19.00 -2.19 -6.46
CA LYS A 16 19.96 -3.32 -6.51
C LYS A 16 21.28 -2.97 -5.85
N TYR A 17 21.82 -1.74 -6.08
CA TYR A 17 23.11 -1.33 -5.53
C TYR A 17 23.18 -1.45 -3.99
N ARG A 18 22.07 -1.15 -3.28
CA ARG A 18 22.01 -1.18 -1.81
C ARG A 18 21.43 -2.47 -1.22
N THR A 19 20.94 -3.36 -2.07
CA THR A 19 20.36 -4.65 -1.66
C THR A 19 21.21 -5.84 -2.04
N THR A 20 22.33 -5.61 -2.75
CA THR A 20 23.24 -6.68 -3.16
C THR A 20 23.92 -7.31 -1.94
N VAL A 21 23.80 -8.63 -1.84
CA VAL A 21 24.43 -9.48 -0.83
C VAL A 21 25.18 -10.58 -1.55
N ILE A 22 26.38 -10.86 -1.08
CA ILE A 22 27.22 -11.99 -1.53
C ILE A 22 27.26 -13.00 -0.39
N ASN A 23 26.78 -14.22 -0.63
CA ASN A 23 26.85 -15.28 0.39
C ASN A 23 28.25 -15.92 0.47
N GLU A 24 28.45 -16.84 1.42
CA GLU A 24 29.74 -17.54 1.64
C GLU A 24 30.21 -18.33 0.42
N GLN A 25 29.30 -18.76 -0.46
CA GLN A 25 29.62 -19.46 -1.71
C GLN A 25 29.86 -18.50 -2.89
N GLY A 26 29.94 -17.20 -2.67
CA GLY A 26 30.15 -16.19 -3.70
C GLY A 26 28.91 -15.90 -4.57
N ARG A 27 27.72 -16.44 -4.23
CA ARG A 27 26.48 -16.16 -4.97
C ARG A 27 25.97 -14.77 -4.66
N ILE A 28 25.73 -13.99 -5.70
CA ILE A 28 25.17 -12.63 -5.62
C ILE A 28 23.63 -12.71 -5.64
N SER A 29 22.99 -11.99 -4.74
CA SER A 29 21.53 -11.85 -4.68
C SER A 29 21.14 -10.43 -4.26
N GLN A 30 19.90 -10.02 -4.54
CA GLN A 30 19.36 -8.68 -4.22
C GLN A 30 17.99 -8.82 -3.52
N PRO A 31 17.95 -9.31 -2.27
CA PRO A 31 16.69 -9.58 -1.59
C PRO A 31 15.88 -8.31 -1.36
N GLY A 32 14.62 -8.34 -1.83
CA GLY A 32 13.66 -7.27 -1.64
C GLY A 32 13.92 -5.98 -2.45
N HIS A 33 14.80 -6.04 -3.47
CA HIS A 33 15.09 -4.85 -4.29
C HIS A 33 13.85 -4.27 -4.98
N SER A 34 12.88 -5.09 -5.38
CA SER A 34 11.65 -4.63 -6.02
C SER A 34 10.84 -3.70 -5.11
N LYS A 35 10.56 -4.12 -3.87
CA LYS A 35 9.82 -3.31 -2.89
C LYS A 35 10.61 -2.06 -2.48
N LYS A 36 11.91 -2.21 -2.22
CA LYS A 36 12.79 -1.08 -1.87
C LYS A 36 12.97 -0.14 -3.06
N GLY A 37 13.04 -0.67 -4.28
CA GLY A 37 13.11 0.11 -5.52
C GLY A 37 11.85 0.93 -5.77
N ALA A 38 10.69 0.35 -5.52
CA ALA A 38 9.43 1.10 -5.60
C ALA A 38 9.36 2.26 -4.62
N LEU A 39 9.89 2.08 -3.39
CA LEU A 39 9.98 3.15 -2.40
C LEU A 39 10.94 4.25 -2.83
N ASP A 40 12.14 3.88 -3.30
CA ASP A 40 13.15 4.85 -3.78
C ASP A 40 12.63 5.61 -4.99
N ALA A 41 12.04 4.91 -5.96
CA ALA A 41 11.42 5.53 -7.13
C ALA A 41 10.28 6.50 -6.73
N ARG A 42 9.44 6.14 -5.76
CA ARG A 42 8.37 7.01 -5.25
C ARG A 42 8.93 8.33 -4.74
N ILE A 43 9.97 8.28 -3.92
CA ILE A 43 10.60 9.48 -3.34
C ILE A 43 11.16 10.37 -4.45
N VAL A 44 11.91 9.80 -5.39
CA VAL A 44 12.51 10.53 -6.51
C VAL A 44 11.43 11.17 -7.38
N LEU A 45 10.42 10.38 -7.79
CA LEU A 45 9.36 10.85 -8.67
C LEU A 45 8.44 11.89 -7.98
N TRP A 46 8.24 11.79 -6.67
CA TRP A 46 7.53 12.78 -5.88
C TRP A 46 8.31 14.10 -5.77
N GLU A 47 9.63 14.05 -5.53
CA GLU A 47 10.48 15.25 -5.51
C GLU A 47 10.57 15.91 -6.89
N LEU A 48 10.47 15.15 -7.98
CA LEU A 48 10.38 15.65 -9.34
C LEU A 48 8.99 16.19 -9.72
N GLY A 49 8.01 16.10 -8.82
CA GLY A 49 6.65 16.61 -9.05
C GLY A 49 5.84 15.79 -10.05
N LEU A 50 6.12 14.49 -10.19
CA LEU A 50 5.32 13.65 -11.07
C LEU A 50 3.87 13.54 -10.53
N PRO A 51 2.84 13.62 -11.41
CA PRO A 51 1.45 13.45 -11.00
C PRO A 51 1.25 12.13 -10.24
N PHE A 52 0.42 12.16 -9.20
CA PHE A 52 0.23 11.03 -8.28
C PHE A 52 -0.09 9.71 -9.01
N ALA A 53 -1.10 9.71 -9.88
CA ALA A 53 -1.53 8.52 -10.59
C ALA A 53 -0.41 7.92 -11.46
N GLU A 54 0.35 8.76 -12.15
CA GLU A 54 1.46 8.31 -12.98
C GLU A 54 2.61 7.75 -12.11
N ARG A 55 2.95 8.43 -11.01
CA ARG A 55 3.97 7.99 -10.06
C ARG A 55 3.62 6.62 -9.46
N GLU A 56 2.40 6.47 -8.95
CA GLU A 56 2.01 5.22 -8.31
C GLU A 56 1.86 4.07 -9.32
N ALA A 57 1.45 4.36 -10.57
CA ALA A 57 1.48 3.36 -11.63
C ALA A 57 2.91 2.86 -11.93
N VAL A 58 3.91 3.75 -11.93
CA VAL A 58 5.33 3.37 -12.06
C VAL A 58 5.78 2.54 -10.86
N CYS A 59 5.52 3.02 -9.63
CA CYS A 59 5.96 2.37 -8.40
C CYS A 59 5.33 0.99 -8.21
N SER A 60 4.05 0.83 -8.57
CA SER A 60 3.36 -0.45 -8.47
C SER A 60 3.97 -1.50 -9.41
N LEU A 61 4.31 -1.12 -10.65
CA LEU A 61 5.02 -1.99 -11.59
C LEU A 61 6.38 -2.42 -11.03
N ILE A 62 7.16 -1.47 -10.49
CA ILE A 62 8.47 -1.76 -9.89
C ILE A 62 8.33 -2.73 -8.71
N ALA A 63 7.33 -2.53 -7.85
CA ALA A 63 7.14 -3.36 -6.65
C ALA A 63 6.96 -4.84 -6.94
N VAL A 64 6.34 -5.18 -8.07
CA VAL A 64 5.95 -6.55 -8.42
C VAL A 64 6.57 -7.07 -9.73
N HIS A 65 7.54 -6.35 -10.33
CA HIS A 65 8.07 -6.67 -11.68
C HIS A 65 8.63 -8.10 -11.82
N GLN A 66 9.09 -8.71 -10.72
CA GLN A 66 9.62 -10.07 -10.74
C GLN A 66 8.54 -11.16 -10.52
N VAL A 67 7.35 -10.78 -10.05
CA VAL A 67 6.30 -11.75 -9.72
C VAL A 67 5.92 -12.61 -10.92
N PRO A 68 5.80 -12.07 -12.16
CA PRO A 68 5.47 -12.88 -13.34
C PRO A 68 6.46 -14.02 -13.64
N PHE A 69 7.74 -13.89 -13.28
CA PHE A 69 8.75 -14.94 -13.53
C PHE A 69 8.44 -16.24 -12.81
N PHE A 70 7.72 -16.17 -11.71
CA PHE A 70 7.51 -17.25 -10.75
C PHE A 70 6.03 -17.48 -10.43
N ALA A 71 5.12 -16.93 -11.25
CA ALA A 71 3.69 -16.90 -10.96
C ALA A 71 3.07 -18.31 -10.85
N PHE A 72 3.68 -19.33 -11.49
CA PHE A 72 3.21 -20.70 -11.52
C PHE A 72 4.14 -21.69 -10.79
N GLU A 73 5.15 -21.18 -10.07
CA GLU A 73 5.99 -22.06 -9.23
C GLU A 73 5.22 -22.48 -7.97
N ASP A 74 5.22 -23.78 -7.71
CA ASP A 74 4.55 -24.36 -6.54
C ASP A 74 5.05 -23.77 -5.23
N ASN A 75 4.11 -23.39 -4.36
CA ASN A 75 4.32 -22.89 -3.00
C ASN A 75 5.19 -21.63 -2.84
N ARG A 76 5.65 -21.00 -3.90
CA ARG A 76 6.51 -19.81 -3.77
C ARG A 76 5.77 -18.60 -3.19
N HIS A 77 4.49 -18.46 -3.52
CA HIS A 77 3.67 -17.34 -3.07
C HIS A 77 2.66 -17.72 -1.97
N GLY A 78 2.55 -19.00 -1.63
CA GLY A 78 1.58 -19.51 -0.65
C GLY A 78 0.11 -19.40 -1.10
N HIS A 79 -0.13 -19.05 -2.36
CA HIS A 79 -1.46 -18.85 -2.96
C HIS A 79 -1.52 -19.45 -4.36
N THR A 80 -2.74 -19.71 -4.85
CA THR A 80 -2.95 -20.20 -6.22
C THR A 80 -2.56 -19.12 -7.25
N PRO A 81 -2.15 -19.52 -8.48
CA PRO A 81 -1.90 -18.57 -9.58
C PRO A 81 -3.10 -17.65 -9.85
N GLN A 82 -4.32 -18.15 -9.72
CA GLN A 82 -5.55 -17.36 -9.87
C GLN A 82 -5.65 -16.26 -8.80
N TRP A 83 -5.45 -16.60 -7.51
CA TRP A 83 -5.43 -15.62 -6.42
C TRP A 83 -4.34 -14.56 -6.66
N LEU A 84 -3.16 -14.99 -7.08
CA LEU A 84 -2.04 -14.10 -7.40
C LEU A 84 -2.41 -13.14 -8.55
N CYS A 85 -2.99 -13.66 -9.63
CA CYS A 85 -3.47 -12.87 -10.77
C CYS A 85 -4.50 -11.83 -10.33
N HIS A 86 -5.51 -12.23 -9.55
CA HIS A 86 -6.51 -11.31 -8.99
C HIS A 86 -5.84 -10.22 -8.14
N SER A 87 -4.92 -10.61 -7.23
CA SER A 87 -4.20 -9.65 -6.37
C SER A 87 -3.38 -8.64 -7.17
N LEU A 88 -2.67 -9.09 -8.20
CA LEU A 88 -1.90 -8.23 -9.11
C LEU A 88 -2.79 -7.24 -9.83
N SER A 89 -3.99 -7.64 -10.28
CA SER A 89 -4.92 -6.76 -10.98
C SER A 89 -5.40 -5.57 -10.13
N TRP A 90 -5.43 -5.71 -8.80
CA TRP A 90 -5.75 -4.64 -7.86
C TRP A 90 -4.54 -3.78 -7.47
N GLN A 91 -3.34 -4.22 -7.79
CA GLN A 91 -2.10 -3.51 -7.47
C GLN A 91 -1.56 -2.73 -8.68
N THR A 92 -1.67 -3.31 -9.88
CA THR A 92 -1.11 -2.73 -11.10
C THR A 92 -1.86 -3.21 -12.34
N ASN A 93 -1.56 -2.62 -13.49
CA ASN A 93 -2.03 -3.10 -14.79
C ASN A 93 -1.20 -4.31 -15.22
N ILE A 94 -1.82 -5.50 -15.28
CA ILE A 94 -1.11 -6.77 -15.58
C ILE A 94 -0.50 -6.76 -16.99
N ARG A 95 -1.16 -6.12 -17.97
CA ARG A 95 -0.61 -5.99 -19.33
C ARG A 95 0.72 -5.24 -19.33
N LEU A 96 0.81 -4.14 -18.58
CA LEU A 96 2.06 -3.38 -18.45
C LEU A 96 3.10 -4.14 -17.63
N LEU A 97 2.67 -4.85 -16.59
CA LEU A 97 3.53 -5.69 -15.77
C LEU A 97 4.18 -6.81 -16.60
N CYS A 98 3.40 -7.54 -17.39
CA CYS A 98 3.94 -8.58 -18.28
C CYS A 98 4.89 -7.99 -19.33
N ALA A 99 4.59 -6.81 -19.88
CA ALA A 99 5.47 -6.15 -20.83
C ALA A 99 6.81 -5.73 -20.20
N LEU A 100 6.79 -5.20 -18.96
CA LEU A 100 8.01 -4.87 -18.20
C LEU A 100 8.83 -6.11 -17.89
N ALA A 101 8.19 -7.17 -17.40
CA ALA A 101 8.84 -8.43 -17.05
C ALA A 101 9.47 -9.11 -18.28
N GLU A 102 8.78 -9.10 -19.41
CA GLU A 102 9.26 -9.64 -20.68
C GLU A 102 10.50 -8.86 -21.18
N ALA A 103 10.46 -7.52 -21.14
CA ALA A 103 11.58 -6.66 -21.49
C ALA A 103 12.80 -6.91 -20.58
N ASP A 104 12.59 -7.02 -19.26
CA ASP A 104 13.65 -7.34 -18.30
C ASP A 104 14.26 -8.72 -18.61
N MET A 105 13.44 -9.76 -18.90
CA MET A 105 13.93 -11.08 -19.23
C MET A 105 14.71 -11.11 -20.56
N HIS A 106 14.31 -10.35 -21.56
CA HIS A 106 15.07 -10.25 -22.80
C HIS A 106 16.45 -9.59 -22.61
N GLY A 107 16.56 -8.67 -21.65
CA GLY A 107 17.84 -8.03 -21.29
C GLY A 107 18.77 -8.92 -20.44
N ARG A 108 18.32 -10.08 -19.95
CA ARG A 108 19.11 -10.98 -19.09
C ARG A 108 19.75 -12.12 -19.86
N VAL A 109 20.90 -12.60 -19.33
CA VAL A 109 21.52 -13.86 -19.68
C VAL A 109 21.41 -14.77 -18.45
N CYS A 110 20.48 -15.74 -18.49
CA CYS A 110 20.21 -16.69 -17.40
C CYS A 110 19.74 -18.03 -17.97
N ALA A 111 19.93 -19.11 -17.21
CA ALA A 111 19.61 -20.47 -17.65
C ALA A 111 18.09 -20.72 -17.69
N ASP A 112 17.32 -20.04 -16.82
CA ASP A 112 15.87 -20.19 -16.65
C ASP A 112 15.03 -19.21 -17.49
N LYS A 113 15.65 -18.56 -18.48
CA LYS A 113 15.01 -17.55 -19.33
C LYS A 113 13.74 -18.05 -20.02
N SER A 114 13.78 -19.24 -20.61
CA SER A 114 12.62 -19.83 -21.31
C SER A 114 11.45 -20.02 -20.34
N GLN A 115 11.70 -20.65 -19.20
CA GLN A 115 10.67 -20.90 -18.19
C GLN A 115 10.04 -19.59 -17.67
N ALA A 116 10.86 -18.56 -17.44
CA ALA A 116 10.34 -17.26 -16.99
C ALA A 116 9.45 -16.59 -18.06
N LEU A 117 9.82 -16.68 -19.34
CA LEU A 117 9.00 -16.17 -20.45
C LEU A 117 7.69 -16.94 -20.59
N ASP A 118 7.71 -18.29 -20.41
CA ASP A 118 6.51 -19.11 -20.41
C ASP A 118 5.58 -18.72 -19.24
N ASN A 119 6.12 -18.50 -18.03
CA ASN A 119 5.34 -18.06 -16.88
C ASN A 119 4.70 -16.67 -17.12
N ILE A 120 5.39 -15.74 -17.77
CA ILE A 120 4.84 -14.43 -18.14
C ILE A 120 3.69 -14.59 -19.13
N ALA A 121 3.86 -15.45 -20.15
CA ALA A 121 2.83 -15.72 -21.15
C ALA A 121 1.58 -16.34 -20.50
N LEU A 122 1.76 -17.34 -19.64
CA LEU A 122 0.67 -18.00 -18.91
C LEU A 122 -0.07 -17.02 -17.97
N LEU A 123 0.65 -16.12 -17.27
CA LEU A 123 0.01 -15.10 -16.44
C LEU A 123 -0.84 -14.13 -17.27
N ARG A 124 -0.37 -13.78 -18.49
CA ARG A 124 -1.13 -12.92 -19.41
C ARG A 124 -2.41 -13.59 -19.87
N GLU A 125 -2.34 -14.89 -20.24
CA GLU A 125 -3.54 -15.64 -20.63
C GLU A 125 -4.52 -15.80 -19.47
N LEU A 126 -4.06 -16.17 -18.28
CA LEU A 126 -4.89 -16.26 -17.08
C LEU A 126 -5.58 -14.91 -16.77
N ALA A 127 -4.87 -13.79 -16.92
CA ALA A 127 -5.45 -12.47 -16.68
C ALA A 127 -6.55 -12.10 -17.70
N ARG A 128 -6.45 -12.60 -18.94
CA ARG A 128 -7.49 -12.46 -19.96
C ARG A 128 -8.70 -13.33 -19.66
N GLU A 129 -8.48 -14.60 -19.32
CA GLU A 129 -9.55 -15.53 -18.91
C GLU A 129 -10.33 -14.98 -17.72
N GLU A 130 -9.64 -14.43 -16.72
CA GLU A 130 -10.21 -13.82 -15.52
C GLU A 130 -10.75 -12.39 -15.75
N SER A 131 -10.66 -11.88 -17.00
CA SER A 131 -11.07 -10.52 -17.39
C SER A 131 -10.45 -9.41 -16.52
N CYS A 132 -9.18 -9.59 -16.11
CA CYS A 132 -8.46 -8.67 -15.23
C CYS A 132 -7.08 -8.22 -15.72
N GLU A 133 -6.78 -8.37 -17.02
CA GLU A 133 -5.52 -7.95 -17.62
C GLU A 133 -5.29 -6.43 -17.53
N GLN A 134 -6.34 -5.63 -17.70
CA GLN A 134 -6.26 -4.16 -17.77
C GLN A 134 -7.06 -3.46 -16.67
N THR A 135 -8.02 -4.13 -16.07
CA THR A 135 -8.88 -3.63 -15.00
C THR A 135 -8.85 -4.59 -13.82
N PRO A 136 -9.04 -4.11 -12.59
CA PRO A 136 -9.09 -5.00 -11.44
C PRO A 136 -10.18 -6.07 -11.57
N LYS A 137 -9.90 -7.29 -11.06
CA LYS A 137 -10.92 -8.35 -10.94
C LYS A 137 -12.14 -7.80 -10.19
N VAL A 138 -13.30 -8.01 -10.76
CA VAL A 138 -14.58 -7.60 -10.15
C VAL A 138 -14.94 -8.57 -9.03
N PHE A 139 -15.44 -8.05 -7.93
CA PHE A 139 -16.00 -8.78 -6.80
C PHE A 139 -17.44 -8.33 -6.55
N ALA A 140 -18.27 -9.23 -6.04
CA ALA A 140 -19.67 -8.94 -5.77
C ALA A 140 -19.87 -7.75 -4.82
N ASN A 141 -18.99 -7.58 -3.82
CA ASN A 141 -18.88 -6.40 -2.99
C ASN A 141 -17.48 -6.24 -2.39
N GLU A 142 -17.25 -5.11 -1.71
CA GLU A 142 -15.95 -4.79 -1.10
C GLU A 142 -15.60 -5.70 0.08
N HIS A 143 -16.58 -6.26 0.79
CA HIS A 143 -16.33 -7.20 1.88
C HIS A 143 -15.88 -8.55 1.31
N THR A 144 -16.51 -9.06 0.25
CA THR A 144 -16.07 -10.26 -0.48
C THR A 144 -14.63 -10.10 -0.94
N ARG A 145 -14.30 -8.96 -1.58
CA ARG A 145 -12.93 -8.67 -2.01
C ARG A 145 -11.94 -8.72 -0.84
N LEU A 146 -12.24 -8.01 0.24
CA LEU A 146 -11.37 -7.97 1.42
C LEU A 146 -11.14 -9.35 2.00
N ARG A 147 -12.20 -10.12 2.20
CA ARG A 147 -12.11 -11.49 2.78
C ARG A 147 -11.34 -12.44 1.87
N TYR A 148 -11.54 -12.34 0.56
CA TYR A 148 -10.78 -13.10 -0.44
C TYR A 148 -9.27 -12.84 -0.32
N PHE A 149 -8.86 -11.57 -0.25
CA PHE A 149 -7.43 -11.21 -0.14
C PHE A 149 -6.85 -11.43 1.26
N GLN A 150 -7.68 -11.61 2.27
CA GLN A 150 -7.28 -12.10 3.59
C GLN A 150 -7.06 -13.62 3.65
N GLY A 151 -7.27 -14.34 2.55
CA GLY A 151 -7.07 -15.78 2.45
C GLY A 151 -8.25 -16.64 2.92
N HIS A 152 -9.45 -16.03 3.02
CA HIS A 152 -10.65 -16.83 3.30
C HIS A 152 -11.15 -17.51 2.01
N GLU A 153 -11.74 -18.69 2.18
CA GLU A 153 -12.39 -19.42 1.10
C GLU A 153 -13.71 -18.74 0.72
N VAL A 154 -13.64 -17.78 -0.17
CA VAL A 154 -14.81 -17.06 -0.70
C VAL A 154 -14.71 -16.95 -2.23
N TYR A 155 -15.85 -16.99 -2.89
CA TYR A 155 -15.92 -16.83 -4.34
C TYR A 155 -16.09 -15.36 -4.70
N PRO A 156 -15.38 -14.83 -5.70
CA PRO A 156 -15.49 -13.42 -6.12
C PRO A 156 -16.90 -12.93 -6.39
N ASP A 157 -17.73 -13.78 -6.99
CA ASP A 157 -19.10 -13.44 -7.41
C ASP A 157 -20.15 -13.60 -6.30
N PHE A 158 -19.76 -14.08 -5.11
CA PHE A 158 -20.68 -14.25 -3.99
C PHE A 158 -20.64 -13.04 -3.05
N ALA A 159 -21.75 -12.33 -2.91
CA ALA A 159 -21.86 -11.17 -2.04
C ALA A 159 -21.94 -11.59 -0.56
N LEU A 160 -20.86 -11.40 0.19
CA LEU A 160 -20.87 -11.58 1.64
C LEU A 160 -21.68 -10.47 2.31
N GLN A 161 -22.27 -10.79 3.46
CA GLN A 161 -22.93 -9.81 4.32
C GLN A 161 -21.91 -8.76 4.78
N MET A 162 -22.27 -7.48 4.65
CA MET A 162 -21.41 -6.38 5.10
C MET A 162 -21.25 -6.39 6.64
N PRO A 163 -20.08 -5.97 7.15
CA PRO A 163 -19.83 -5.88 8.57
C PRO A 163 -20.88 -5.06 9.33
N GLN A 164 -21.22 -5.49 10.54
CA GLN A 164 -22.24 -4.86 11.39
C GLN A 164 -21.63 -4.15 12.62
N GLY A 165 -20.31 -4.06 12.69
CA GLY A 165 -19.58 -3.31 13.71
C GLY A 165 -19.47 -1.82 13.42
N SER A 166 -18.47 -1.15 14.03
CA SER A 166 -18.17 0.26 13.83
C SER A 166 -17.77 0.56 12.39
N ARG A 167 -18.10 1.77 11.91
CA ARG A 167 -17.48 2.35 10.73
C ARG A 167 -16.24 3.11 11.15
N VAL A 168 -15.07 2.63 10.73
CA VAL A 168 -13.79 3.21 11.10
C VAL A 168 -13.19 3.92 9.91
N THR A 169 -12.85 5.21 10.09
CA THR A 169 -12.03 5.94 9.11
C THR A 169 -10.58 5.96 9.58
N LEU A 170 -9.70 5.25 8.89
CA LEU A 170 -8.28 5.22 9.18
C LEU A 170 -7.55 6.25 8.31
N MET A 171 -7.02 7.30 8.93
CA MET A 171 -6.27 8.33 8.23
C MET A 171 -4.85 7.85 7.94
N CYS A 172 -4.35 8.12 6.73
CA CYS A 172 -2.99 7.81 6.29
C CYS A 172 -2.34 9.06 5.69
N GLY A 173 -1.02 9.19 5.81
CA GLY A 173 -0.27 10.29 5.18
C GLY A 173 0.73 10.95 6.12
N LEU A 174 1.68 11.67 5.53
CA LEU A 174 2.75 12.37 6.25
C LEU A 174 2.20 13.41 7.24
N PRO A 175 2.96 13.81 8.28
CA PRO A 175 2.61 14.97 9.10
C PRO A 175 2.36 16.19 8.21
N ALA A 176 1.47 17.07 8.64
CA ALA A 176 1.09 18.30 7.91
C ALA A 176 0.48 18.10 6.50
N SER A 177 0.18 16.85 6.06
CA SER A 177 -0.42 16.57 4.76
C SER A 177 -1.87 17.09 4.60
N GLY A 178 -2.55 17.48 5.69
CA GLY A 178 -3.93 17.95 5.67
C GLY A 178 -4.96 16.98 6.28
N LYS A 179 -4.52 15.89 6.92
CA LYS A 179 -5.42 14.91 7.57
C LYS A 179 -6.40 15.55 8.54
N ASN A 180 -5.92 16.43 9.44
CA ASN A 180 -6.77 17.11 10.43
C ASN A 180 -7.80 18.01 9.75
N THR A 181 -7.43 18.70 8.68
CA THR A 181 -8.35 19.53 7.88
C THR A 181 -9.45 18.67 7.27
N TRP A 182 -9.07 17.55 6.68
CA TRP A 182 -10.05 16.60 6.11
C TRP A 182 -11.00 16.08 7.18
N VAL A 183 -10.48 15.66 8.34
CA VAL A 183 -11.28 15.16 9.47
C VAL A 183 -12.27 16.22 9.94
N ALA A 184 -11.85 17.47 10.11
CA ALA A 184 -12.71 18.56 10.52
C ALA A 184 -13.85 18.84 9.53
N GLN A 185 -13.60 18.66 8.23
CA GLN A 185 -14.58 18.92 7.17
C GLN A 185 -15.56 17.74 6.93
N HIS A 186 -15.10 16.49 7.12
CA HIS A 186 -15.84 15.31 6.67
C HIS A 186 -16.28 14.36 7.80
N ALA A 187 -15.80 14.58 9.03
CA ALA A 187 -16.11 13.74 10.17
C ALA A 187 -16.59 14.56 11.39
N ALA A 188 -17.29 15.66 11.14
CA ALA A 188 -17.86 16.50 12.21
C ALA A 188 -18.80 15.66 13.09
N GLY A 189 -18.57 15.70 14.41
CA GLY A 189 -19.36 14.94 15.40
C GLY A 189 -18.96 13.47 15.56
N VAL A 190 -18.02 12.97 14.76
CA VAL A 190 -17.46 11.62 14.93
C VAL A 190 -16.24 11.68 15.87
N PRO A 191 -16.13 10.82 16.90
CA PRO A 191 -14.96 10.78 17.78
C PRO A 191 -13.67 10.59 17.00
N VAL A 192 -12.63 11.37 17.34
CA VAL A 192 -11.30 11.29 16.71
C VAL A 192 -10.32 10.75 17.74
N LEU A 193 -9.72 9.62 17.44
CA LEU A 193 -8.69 9.00 18.28
C LEU A 193 -7.33 9.27 17.62
N SER A 194 -6.48 10.03 18.29
CA SER A 194 -5.19 10.44 17.74
C SER A 194 -4.06 10.27 18.75
N TYR A 195 -2.88 9.94 18.28
CA TYR A 195 -1.68 9.84 19.12
C TYR A 195 -1.27 11.20 19.67
N ASP A 196 -1.47 12.28 18.91
CA ASP A 196 -1.06 13.62 19.30
C ASP A 196 -1.97 14.18 20.40
N ASP A 197 -3.29 14.02 20.26
CA ASP A 197 -4.26 14.45 21.30
C ASP A 197 -4.09 13.62 22.57
N THR A 198 -3.86 12.32 22.45
CA THR A 198 -3.59 11.44 23.60
C THR A 198 -2.30 11.84 24.30
N ARG A 199 -1.24 12.14 23.55
CA ARG A 199 0.03 12.63 24.12
C ARG A 199 -0.17 13.93 24.88
N GLN A 200 -0.90 14.88 24.31
CA GLN A 200 -1.23 16.14 24.96
C GLN A 200 -2.03 15.94 26.26
N ARG A 201 -3.06 15.09 26.22
CA ARG A 201 -3.90 14.73 27.37
C ARG A 201 -3.09 14.07 28.51
N LEU A 202 -2.09 13.27 28.16
CA LEU A 202 -1.17 12.65 29.13
C LEU A 202 -0.05 13.59 29.60
N GLY A 203 0.04 14.81 29.09
CA GLY A 203 1.10 15.76 29.43
C GLY A 203 2.49 15.36 28.97
N LEU A 204 2.59 14.51 27.94
CA LEU A 204 3.85 13.97 27.43
C LEU A 204 4.39 14.80 26.25
N LYS A 205 5.73 14.94 26.19
CA LYS A 205 6.41 15.49 25.02
C LYS A 205 6.55 14.44 23.94
N TYR A 206 6.66 14.87 22.69
CA TYR A 206 6.95 13.97 21.56
C TYR A 206 8.23 13.16 21.82
N GLY A 207 8.17 11.85 21.57
CA GLY A 207 9.26 10.91 21.84
C GLY A 207 9.33 10.41 23.30
N ALA A 208 8.52 10.98 24.22
CA ALA A 208 8.47 10.53 25.59
C ALA A 208 7.37 9.49 25.78
N ASN A 209 7.75 8.30 26.29
CA ASN A 209 6.82 7.22 26.64
C ASN A 209 5.81 6.83 25.54
N GLU A 210 6.29 6.72 24.29
CA GLU A 210 5.46 6.41 23.11
C GLU A 210 4.68 5.08 23.27
N GLY A 211 5.22 4.14 24.05
CA GLY A 211 4.51 2.89 24.39
C GLY A 211 3.22 3.12 25.18
N LEU A 212 3.22 4.04 26.15
CA LEU A 212 2.03 4.40 26.92
C LEU A 212 0.99 5.10 26.03
N VAL A 213 1.44 6.03 25.18
CA VAL A 213 0.55 6.72 24.23
C VAL A 213 -0.13 5.70 23.31
N ALA A 214 0.67 4.80 22.72
CA ALA A 214 0.16 3.78 21.80
C ALA A 214 -0.82 2.81 22.50
N HIS A 215 -0.51 2.40 23.73
CA HIS A 215 -1.39 1.55 24.54
C HIS A 215 -2.71 2.25 24.85
N THR A 216 -2.66 3.51 25.28
CA THR A 216 -3.86 4.30 25.62
C THR A 216 -4.77 4.45 24.39
N VAL A 217 -4.21 4.86 23.24
CA VAL A 217 -4.99 4.96 21.99
C VAL A 217 -5.61 3.62 21.62
N LEU A 218 -4.86 2.52 21.73
CA LEU A 218 -5.37 1.19 21.39
C LEU A 218 -6.53 0.75 22.29
N GLU A 219 -6.48 1.06 23.59
CA GLU A 219 -7.58 0.74 24.51
C GLU A 219 -8.82 1.58 24.23
N GLU A 220 -8.67 2.85 23.87
CA GLU A 220 -9.77 3.69 23.40
C GLU A 220 -10.39 3.17 22.11
N VAL A 221 -9.57 2.79 21.14
CA VAL A 221 -10.01 2.13 19.89
C VAL A 221 -10.84 0.89 20.20
N LYS A 222 -10.34 0.00 21.06
CA LYS A 222 -11.09 -1.21 21.45
C LYS A 222 -12.39 -0.90 22.18
N ALA A 223 -12.42 0.16 22.99
CA ALA A 223 -13.65 0.59 23.68
C ALA A 223 -14.73 1.00 22.66
N HIS A 224 -14.38 1.83 21.67
CA HIS A 224 -15.30 2.22 20.59
C HIS A 224 -15.76 1.02 19.76
N LEU A 225 -14.85 0.11 19.42
CA LEU A 225 -15.17 -1.10 18.67
C LEU A 225 -16.15 -2.01 19.44
N ARG A 226 -15.95 -2.21 20.75
CA ARG A 226 -16.89 -2.99 21.60
C ARG A 226 -18.26 -2.35 21.66
N ALA A 227 -18.31 -1.03 21.73
CA ALA A 227 -19.54 -0.24 21.76
C ALA A 227 -20.21 -0.07 20.38
N LYS A 228 -19.59 -0.60 19.31
CA LYS A 228 -20.01 -0.39 17.91
C LYS A 228 -20.19 1.09 17.55
N GLN A 229 -19.38 1.95 18.14
CA GLN A 229 -19.36 3.37 17.84
C GLN A 229 -18.42 3.66 16.66
N ASP A 230 -18.86 4.52 15.76
CA ASP A 230 -18.05 5.01 14.67
C ASP A 230 -16.97 5.96 15.18
N PHE A 231 -15.77 5.92 14.58
CA PHE A 231 -14.67 6.81 14.94
C PHE A 231 -13.68 7.01 13.80
N VAL A 232 -12.89 8.07 13.93
CA VAL A 232 -11.72 8.33 13.09
C VAL A 232 -10.46 7.94 13.85
N TRP A 233 -9.63 7.07 13.27
CA TRP A 233 -8.30 6.77 13.80
C TRP A 233 -7.27 7.64 13.06
N ASN A 234 -6.89 8.73 13.67
CA ASN A 234 -6.04 9.74 13.04
C ASN A 234 -4.57 9.54 13.44
N ALA A 235 -3.78 9.01 12.52
CA ALA A 235 -2.33 8.85 12.63
C ALA A 235 -1.68 8.91 11.24
N THR A 236 -0.36 8.75 11.18
CA THR A 236 0.35 8.76 9.90
C THR A 236 0.15 7.47 9.10
N HIS A 237 0.10 6.33 9.75
CA HIS A 237 -0.10 4.98 9.16
C HIS A 237 0.73 4.73 7.88
N LEU A 238 2.01 5.14 7.90
CA LEU A 238 2.88 5.14 6.72
C LEU A 238 3.32 3.73 6.29
N SER A 239 3.59 2.82 7.26
CA SER A 239 4.03 1.48 6.91
C SER A 239 2.87 0.49 6.78
N ALA A 240 2.97 -0.44 5.84
CA ALA A 240 2.01 -1.51 5.66
C ALA A 240 1.88 -2.38 6.93
N GLN A 241 2.99 -2.65 7.61
CA GLN A 241 3.00 -3.42 8.86
C GLN A 241 2.16 -2.74 9.97
N MET A 242 2.30 -1.43 10.14
CA MET A 242 1.50 -0.68 11.12
C MET A 242 0.02 -0.71 10.74
N ARG A 243 -0.31 -0.48 9.47
CA ARG A 243 -1.70 -0.56 8.98
C ARG A 243 -2.27 -1.94 9.21
N GLN A 244 -1.56 -3.01 8.83
CA GLN A 244 -1.99 -4.39 9.01
C GLN A 244 -2.34 -4.69 10.47
N LYS A 245 -1.49 -4.29 11.42
CA LYS A 245 -1.75 -4.47 12.86
C LYS A 245 -3.02 -3.76 13.31
N ASN A 246 -3.20 -2.51 12.90
CA ASN A 246 -4.35 -1.70 13.31
C ASN A 246 -5.65 -2.16 12.63
N LEU A 247 -5.59 -2.51 11.35
CA LEU A 247 -6.70 -3.08 10.59
C LEU A 247 -7.14 -4.44 11.16
N ALA A 248 -6.21 -5.32 11.53
CA ALA A 248 -6.51 -6.59 12.17
C ALA A 248 -7.30 -6.39 13.48
N THR A 249 -6.97 -5.35 14.26
CA THR A 249 -7.76 -4.99 15.45
C THR A 249 -9.19 -4.60 15.07
N CYS A 250 -9.38 -3.76 14.05
CA CYS A 250 -10.72 -3.37 13.59
C CYS A 250 -11.53 -4.57 13.08
N PHE A 251 -10.93 -5.42 12.27
CA PHE A 251 -11.61 -6.59 11.68
C PHE A 251 -11.98 -7.66 12.73
N ALA A 252 -11.21 -7.77 13.81
CA ALA A 252 -11.57 -8.66 14.94
C ALA A 252 -12.88 -8.28 15.63
N TYR A 253 -13.36 -7.05 15.44
CA TYR A 253 -14.64 -6.54 15.97
C TYR A 253 -15.68 -6.28 14.86
N ASP A 254 -15.54 -6.97 13.73
CA ASP A 254 -16.46 -6.84 12.59
C ASP A 254 -16.66 -5.39 12.11
N ALA A 255 -15.60 -4.57 12.13
CA ALA A 255 -15.68 -3.19 11.72
C ALA A 255 -15.60 -3.03 10.19
N HIS A 256 -16.39 -2.10 9.66
CA HIS A 256 -16.23 -1.62 8.29
C HIS A 256 -15.16 -0.52 8.25
N VAL A 257 -14.06 -0.74 7.53
CA VAL A 257 -12.94 0.21 7.49
C VAL A 257 -12.83 0.89 6.15
N ARG A 258 -12.79 2.23 6.19
CA ARG A 258 -12.37 3.10 5.09
C ARG A 258 -11.01 3.69 5.41
N MET A 259 -10.03 3.53 4.53
CA MET A 259 -8.78 4.29 4.61
C MET A 259 -8.88 5.58 3.80
N VAL A 260 -8.33 6.65 4.36
CA VAL A 260 -8.21 7.96 3.69
C VAL A 260 -6.74 8.37 3.72
N TYR A 261 -6.11 8.33 2.55
CA TYR A 261 -4.74 8.79 2.37
C TYR A 261 -4.74 10.24 1.90
N VAL A 262 -3.97 11.08 2.59
CA VAL A 262 -3.81 12.50 2.25
C VAL A 262 -2.35 12.81 1.98
N GLU A 263 -2.07 13.39 0.82
CA GLU A 263 -0.73 13.78 0.38
C GLU A 263 -0.64 15.29 0.15
N ALA A 264 0.51 15.85 0.41
CA ALA A 264 0.91 17.19 -0.02
C ALA A 264 2.35 17.12 -0.51
N ASP A 265 2.76 18.07 -1.34
CA ASP A 265 4.14 18.19 -1.79
C ASP A 265 5.10 18.58 -0.66
N LYS A 266 6.40 18.35 -0.88
CA LYS A 266 7.45 18.57 0.13
C LYS A 266 7.49 20.02 0.63
N ALA A 267 7.34 20.98 -0.26
CA ALA A 267 7.41 22.41 0.10
C ALA A 267 6.23 22.79 1.01
N THR A 268 5.04 22.29 0.69
CA THR A 268 3.83 22.48 1.48
C THR A 268 3.96 21.84 2.87
N LEU A 269 4.47 20.61 2.98
CA LEU A 269 4.69 19.95 4.27
C LEU A 269 5.63 20.75 5.18
N LEU A 270 6.79 21.16 4.65
CA LEU A 270 7.79 21.92 5.40
C LEU A 270 7.31 23.33 5.77
N LYS A 271 6.45 23.94 4.96
CA LYS A 271 5.85 25.25 5.25
C LYS A 271 4.80 25.15 6.37
N ARG A 272 4.01 24.07 6.39
CA ARG A 272 2.92 23.89 7.37
C ARG A 272 3.39 23.48 8.76
N ASP A 273 4.51 22.76 8.84
CA ASP A 273 5.07 22.27 10.10
C ASP A 273 6.54 22.69 10.24
N SER A 274 6.79 23.78 10.97
CA SER A 274 8.14 24.27 11.24
C SER A 274 9.01 23.32 12.07
N SER A 275 8.41 22.35 12.75
CA SER A 275 9.13 21.30 13.49
C SER A 275 9.58 20.13 12.61
N LEU A 276 9.04 20.02 11.38
CA LEU A 276 9.38 19.01 10.40
C LEU A 276 10.62 19.41 9.60
N SER A 277 11.79 18.95 10.06
CA SER A 277 13.03 19.14 9.29
C SER A 277 13.12 18.18 8.10
N ASN A 278 13.93 18.54 7.09
CA ASN A 278 14.24 17.63 5.98
C ASN A 278 14.76 16.27 6.47
N ALA A 279 15.58 16.21 7.51
CA ALA A 279 16.11 14.98 8.06
C ALA A 279 15.00 14.09 8.66
N LYS A 280 14.05 14.67 9.42
CA LYS A 280 12.88 13.95 9.95
C LYS A 280 11.99 13.44 8.82
N LEU A 281 11.73 14.27 7.81
CA LEU A 281 10.94 13.87 6.65
C LEU A 281 11.58 12.68 5.93
N LEU A 282 12.89 12.73 5.64
CA LEU A 282 13.61 11.62 5.03
C LEU A 282 13.56 10.32 5.84
N GLN A 283 13.58 10.41 7.19
CA GLN A 283 13.40 9.21 8.03
C GLN A 283 11.99 8.61 7.88
N MET A 284 10.96 9.46 7.80
CA MET A 284 9.57 9.00 7.59
C MET A 284 9.38 8.39 6.20
N LEU A 285 9.98 8.97 5.18
CA LEU A 285 9.92 8.48 3.80
C LEU A 285 10.53 7.07 3.63
N LYS A 286 11.43 6.63 4.52
CA LYS A 286 11.94 5.24 4.52
C LYS A 286 10.86 4.19 4.79
N HIS A 287 9.73 4.59 5.34
CA HIS A 287 8.58 3.73 5.66
C HIS A 287 7.32 4.14 4.89
N TRP A 288 7.46 4.91 3.83
CA TRP A 288 6.34 5.44 3.06
C TRP A 288 5.81 4.42 2.06
N GLU A 289 5.09 3.46 2.59
CA GLU A 289 4.40 2.43 1.82
C GLU A 289 2.96 2.84 1.54
N MET A 290 2.63 2.97 0.26
CA MET A 290 1.30 3.42 -0.17
C MET A 290 0.23 2.43 0.28
N PRO A 291 -0.90 2.90 0.87
CA PRO A 291 -2.02 2.03 1.16
C PRO A 291 -2.66 1.51 -0.12
N THR A 292 -3.20 0.29 -0.07
CA THR A 292 -3.81 -0.37 -1.21
C THR A 292 -5.27 -0.73 -0.96
N LYS A 293 -6.04 -0.86 -2.02
CA LYS A 293 -7.44 -1.33 -1.95
C LYS A 293 -7.58 -2.77 -1.45
N LEU A 294 -6.46 -3.50 -1.31
CA LEU A 294 -6.43 -4.86 -0.75
C LEU A 294 -6.49 -4.86 0.78
N GLU A 295 -6.14 -3.75 1.43
CA GLU A 295 -5.99 -3.67 2.88
C GLU A 295 -7.31 -3.42 3.63
N ALA A 296 -8.28 -2.74 3.01
CA ALA A 296 -9.54 -2.34 3.65
C ALA A 296 -10.74 -2.39 2.68
N HIS A 297 -11.95 -2.19 3.20
CA HIS A 297 -13.16 -2.15 2.39
C HIS A 297 -13.08 -1.03 1.37
N GLN A 298 -12.70 0.18 1.80
CA GLN A 298 -12.60 1.36 0.94
C GLN A 298 -11.26 2.05 1.10
N LEU A 299 -10.77 2.65 0.02
CA LEU A 299 -9.59 3.51 0.02
C LEU A 299 -9.88 4.76 -0.81
N THR A 300 -9.65 5.92 -0.20
CA THR A 300 -9.72 7.23 -0.86
C THR A 300 -8.33 7.85 -0.85
N MET A 301 -7.88 8.34 -1.99
CA MET A 301 -6.61 9.05 -2.16
C MET A 301 -6.91 10.53 -2.42
N LEU A 302 -6.27 11.43 -1.66
CA LEU A 302 -6.52 12.87 -1.72
C LEU A 302 -5.20 13.63 -1.80
N GLY A 303 -5.10 14.54 -2.75
CA GLY A 303 -4.05 15.52 -2.84
C GLY A 303 -4.25 16.69 -1.88
N ASP A 304 -3.39 17.70 -2.03
CA ASP A 304 -3.52 18.94 -1.27
C ASP A 304 -4.87 19.61 -1.55
N ALA A 305 -5.45 20.21 -0.53
CA ALA A 305 -6.80 20.80 -0.54
C ALA A 305 -7.97 19.79 -0.74
N GLY A 306 -7.73 18.50 -0.52
CA GLY A 306 -8.81 17.50 -0.55
C GLY A 306 -9.27 17.10 -1.97
N GLN A 307 -8.50 17.40 -2.99
CA GLN A 307 -8.79 16.95 -4.36
C GLN A 307 -8.52 15.45 -4.48
N PHE A 308 -9.42 14.71 -5.18
CA PHE A 308 -9.18 13.30 -5.49
C PHE A 308 -7.94 13.15 -6.37
N MET A 309 -7.10 12.18 -6.04
CA MET A 309 -5.94 11.78 -6.83
C MET A 309 -6.29 10.50 -7.58
N ASP A 310 -6.83 10.67 -8.78
CA ASP A 310 -7.14 9.57 -9.70
C ASP A 310 -5.92 9.18 -10.55
#